data_961a2448ebe512cc4410bed6a7fa7449
#
_entry.id   961a2448ebe512cc4410bed6a7fa7449
#
_cell.length_a   1.000
_cell.length_b   1.000
_cell.length_c   1.000
_cell.angle_alpha   90.00
_cell.angle_beta   90.00
_cell.angle_gamma   90.00
#
_symmetry.space_group_name_H-M   'P 1'
#
loop_
_entity.id
_entity.type
_entity.pdbx_description
1 polymer ?
#
loop_
_entity_poly.entity_id
_entity_poly.type
_entity_poly.pdbx_seq_one_letter_code
_entity_poly.pdbx_strand_id
1 'polypeptide(L)'
;DKKVVKSMAEALRPEPIVRFEHVTKTFPGIRALDDVSFSIQEGEVHCLLGENGAGKSTLMKILTGVYHAESGSVYLRGKKVEVGDIHQAQQLRIGTVFQENSLIPHMTVAENVFLTREIKNHAGLIDWNRMYSECVRWGKELGVELDPHAQVKRLSVAQQQIVEIVKMFSQDPQIVILDEPTSSLSDHEIDNLFEIILRMQKKGITFIYISHRMEEIKRIGNSG
;
A
#
# COMPACT_ATOMS: atom_id res chain seq x y z
N ASP A 1 1.02 -21.21 35.53
CA ASP A 1 2.08 -20.22 35.37
C ASP A 1 1.75 -19.28 34.20
N LYS A 2 1.30 -18.06 34.51
CA LYS A 2 0.81 -17.09 33.51
C LYS A 2 1.83 -16.77 32.40
N LYS A 3 3.13 -16.86 32.68
CA LYS A 3 4.21 -16.64 31.70
C LYS A 3 4.30 -17.76 30.66
N VAL A 4 4.10 -19.01 31.05
CA VAL A 4 4.14 -20.18 30.16
C VAL A 4 2.92 -20.19 29.24
N VAL A 5 1.72 -19.87 29.77
CA VAL A 5 0.48 -19.78 28.99
C VAL A 5 0.55 -18.63 27.96
N LYS A 6 1.12 -17.48 28.33
CA LYS A 6 1.33 -16.34 27.41
C LYS A 6 2.32 -16.69 26.29
N SER A 7 3.43 -17.38 26.62
CA SER A 7 4.41 -17.84 25.64
C SER A 7 3.85 -18.90 24.67
N MET A 8 2.99 -19.82 25.17
CA MET A 8 2.32 -20.80 24.30
C MET A 8 1.23 -20.17 23.43
N ALA A 9 0.52 -19.17 23.93
CA ALA A 9 -0.48 -18.44 23.14
C ALA A 9 0.17 -17.54 22.06
N GLU A 10 1.37 -17.02 22.30
CA GLU A 10 2.17 -16.31 21.31
C GLU A 10 2.76 -17.24 20.25
N ALA A 11 3.17 -18.45 20.62
CA ALA A 11 3.69 -19.48 19.70
C ALA A 11 2.60 -20.08 18.78
N LEU A 12 1.31 -19.93 19.12
CA LEU A 12 0.17 -20.42 18.33
C LEU A 12 -0.43 -19.36 17.40
N ARG A 13 0.04 -18.10 17.45
CA ARG A 13 -0.40 -17.09 16.50
C ARG A 13 0.24 -17.33 15.14
N PRO A 14 -0.49 -17.15 14.02
CA PRO A 14 0.11 -17.22 12.70
C PRO A 14 1.23 -16.19 12.61
N GLU A 15 2.28 -16.53 11.88
CA GLU A 15 3.42 -15.66 11.68
C GLU A 15 2.97 -14.35 11.00
N PRO A 16 3.31 -13.17 11.54
CA PRO A 16 2.89 -11.90 10.98
C PRO A 16 3.50 -11.69 9.60
N ILE A 17 2.73 -11.06 8.69
CA ILE A 17 3.24 -10.72 7.35
C ILE A 17 4.33 -9.66 7.42
N VAL A 18 4.20 -8.68 8.33
CA VAL A 18 5.23 -7.66 8.63
C VAL A 18 5.47 -7.62 10.12
N ARG A 19 6.74 -7.53 10.52
CA ARG A 19 7.14 -7.31 11.90
C ARG A 19 8.29 -6.31 11.95
N PHE A 20 8.11 -5.27 12.75
CA PHE A 20 9.13 -4.32 13.10
C PHE A 20 9.68 -4.65 14.47
N GLU A 21 11.00 -4.65 14.64
CA GLU A 21 11.69 -4.91 15.92
C GLU A 21 12.71 -3.82 16.21
N HIS A 22 12.47 -3.07 17.28
CA HIS A 22 13.39 -2.06 17.82
C HIS A 22 13.85 -1.03 16.78
N VAL A 23 12.94 -0.62 15.87
CA VAL A 23 13.28 0.28 14.76
C VAL A 23 13.45 1.70 15.27
N THR A 24 14.62 2.26 15.02
CA THR A 24 14.97 3.66 15.35
C THR A 24 15.39 4.41 14.09
N LYS A 25 14.96 5.66 13.97
CA LYS A 25 15.35 6.57 12.90
C LYS A 25 15.42 8.02 13.40
N THR A 26 16.56 8.64 13.18
CA THR A 26 16.81 10.05 13.51
C THR A 26 17.06 10.85 12.24
N PHE A 27 16.59 12.07 12.21
CA PHE A 27 16.94 13.09 11.22
C PHE A 27 17.59 14.27 11.95
N PRO A 28 18.30 15.19 11.27
CA PRO A 28 18.90 16.35 11.92
C PRO A 28 17.90 17.10 12.82
N GLY A 29 18.14 17.07 14.12
CA GLY A 29 17.31 17.73 15.13
C GLY A 29 16.03 17.00 15.58
N ILE A 30 15.70 15.82 15.01
CA ILE A 30 14.48 15.08 15.36
C ILE A 30 14.70 13.57 15.37
N ARG A 31 14.28 12.88 16.43
CA ARG A 31 14.15 11.42 16.47
C ARG A 31 12.72 11.06 15.99
N ALA A 32 12.62 10.62 14.74
CA ALA A 32 11.32 10.32 14.12
C ALA A 32 10.76 8.95 14.56
N LEU A 33 11.61 7.98 14.85
CA LEU A 33 11.26 6.68 15.41
C LEU A 33 12.19 6.36 16.56
N ASP A 34 11.65 5.91 17.69
CA ASP A 34 12.38 5.56 18.90
C ASP A 34 11.96 4.19 19.40
N ASP A 35 12.77 3.17 19.12
CA ASP A 35 12.57 1.79 19.58
C ASP A 35 11.18 1.19 19.24
N VAL A 36 10.71 1.40 17.99
CA VAL A 36 9.38 1.00 17.57
C VAL A 36 9.33 -0.49 17.25
N SER A 37 8.40 -1.20 17.91
CA SER A 37 8.17 -2.64 17.71
C SER A 37 6.69 -2.94 17.64
N PHE A 38 6.23 -3.56 16.54
CA PHE A 38 4.88 -4.11 16.39
C PHE A 38 4.82 -5.07 15.21
N SER A 39 3.68 -5.74 15.03
CA SER A 39 3.46 -6.69 13.95
C SER A 39 2.11 -6.50 13.29
N ILE A 40 2.03 -6.86 12.01
CA ILE A 40 0.85 -6.79 11.15
C ILE A 40 0.53 -8.20 10.69
N GLN A 41 -0.75 -8.61 10.85
CA GLN A 41 -1.18 -9.94 10.44
C GLN A 41 -1.57 -9.97 8.95
N GLU A 42 -1.46 -11.14 8.33
CA GLU A 42 -1.86 -11.30 6.93
C GLU A 42 -3.37 -11.12 6.77
N GLY A 43 -3.80 -10.38 5.75
CA GLY A 43 -5.21 -10.17 5.42
C GLY A 43 -5.96 -9.20 6.35
N GLU A 44 -5.27 -8.43 7.20
CA GLU A 44 -5.92 -7.37 7.99
C GLU A 44 -5.80 -5.99 7.34
N VAL A 45 -6.66 -5.07 7.76
CA VAL A 45 -6.47 -3.63 7.58
C VAL A 45 -5.89 -3.10 8.88
N HIS A 46 -4.56 -2.94 8.91
CA HIS A 46 -3.83 -2.38 10.05
C HIS A 46 -3.81 -0.87 9.96
N CYS A 47 -4.37 -0.20 10.95
CA CYS A 47 -4.48 1.26 10.98
C CYS A 47 -3.38 1.88 11.82
N LEU A 48 -2.62 2.80 11.23
CA LEU A 48 -1.65 3.63 11.94
C LEU A 48 -2.24 5.01 12.20
N LEU A 49 -2.64 5.23 13.45
CA LEU A 49 -3.19 6.49 13.93
C LEU A 49 -2.12 7.32 14.65
N GLY A 50 -2.15 8.62 14.49
CA GLY A 50 -1.29 9.54 15.22
C GLY A 50 -1.23 10.91 14.56
N GLU A 51 -0.76 11.91 15.29
CA GLU A 51 -0.59 13.27 14.78
C GLU A 51 0.47 13.35 13.67
N ASN A 52 0.45 14.45 12.93
CA ASN A 52 1.48 14.70 11.93
C ASN A 52 2.85 14.82 12.63
N GLY A 53 3.86 14.17 12.04
CA GLY A 53 5.19 14.10 12.65
C GLY A 53 5.40 12.93 13.63
N ALA A 54 4.39 12.10 13.92
CA ALA A 54 4.51 10.93 14.79
C ALA A 54 5.32 9.74 14.21
N GLY A 55 6.02 9.92 13.09
CA GLY A 55 6.90 8.90 12.51
C GLY A 55 6.21 7.87 11.59
N LYS A 56 4.87 7.91 11.42
CA LYS A 56 4.11 6.94 10.62
C LYS A 56 4.65 6.79 9.19
N SER A 57 4.72 7.90 8.46
CA SER A 57 5.23 7.89 7.08
C SER A 57 6.74 7.55 7.03
N THR A 58 7.51 7.89 8.07
CA THR A 58 8.93 7.48 8.17
C THR A 58 9.06 5.96 8.25
N LEU A 59 8.21 5.32 9.05
CA LEU A 59 8.20 3.88 9.20
C LEU A 59 7.83 3.18 7.89
N MET A 60 6.83 3.70 7.16
CA MET A 60 6.46 3.18 5.85
C MET A 60 7.56 3.40 4.80
N LYS A 61 8.24 4.53 4.85
CA LYS A 61 9.40 4.79 3.99
C LYS A 61 10.58 3.86 4.27
N ILE A 62 10.72 3.34 5.50
CA ILE A 62 11.67 2.26 5.81
C ILE A 62 11.20 0.94 5.19
N LEU A 63 9.92 0.59 5.32
CA LEU A 63 9.37 -0.63 4.74
C LEU A 63 9.46 -0.65 3.20
N THR A 64 9.41 0.52 2.56
CA THR A 64 9.51 0.67 1.09
C THR A 64 10.92 0.98 0.58
N GLY A 65 11.92 1.03 1.46
CA GLY A 65 13.32 1.25 1.07
C GLY A 65 13.68 2.69 0.71
N VAL A 66 12.79 3.66 0.95
CA VAL A 66 13.10 5.09 0.77
C VAL A 66 14.05 5.59 1.87
N TYR A 67 13.92 5.03 3.08
CA TYR A 67 14.82 5.29 4.20
C TYR A 67 15.35 3.99 4.76
N HIS A 68 16.55 4.05 5.36
CA HIS A 68 17.13 2.96 6.14
C HIS A 68 16.97 3.24 7.63
N ALA A 69 16.63 2.21 8.41
CA ALA A 69 16.66 2.29 9.85
C ALA A 69 18.12 2.45 10.35
N GLU A 70 18.31 3.19 11.44
CA GLU A 70 19.63 3.29 12.11
C GLU A 70 19.89 2.07 12.99
N SER A 71 18.83 1.55 13.60
CA SER A 71 18.87 0.30 14.36
C SER A 71 17.54 -0.44 14.24
N GLY A 72 17.53 -1.69 14.71
CA GLY A 72 16.36 -2.56 14.63
C GLY A 72 16.32 -3.38 13.34
N SER A 73 15.19 -4.00 13.08
CA SER A 73 15.01 -4.91 11.95
C SER A 73 13.58 -4.94 11.48
N VAL A 74 13.40 -5.16 10.18
CA VAL A 74 12.10 -5.42 9.55
C VAL A 74 12.08 -6.86 9.06
N TYR A 75 10.98 -7.54 9.30
CA TYR A 75 10.77 -8.92 8.86
C TYR A 75 9.52 -8.99 7.99
N LEU A 76 9.62 -9.72 6.89
CA LEU A 76 8.48 -10.11 6.05
C LEU A 76 8.35 -11.63 6.12
N ARG A 77 7.19 -12.12 6.59
CA ARG A 77 6.93 -13.55 6.81
C ARG A 77 8.11 -14.25 7.51
N GLY A 78 8.54 -13.69 8.64
CA GLY A 78 9.62 -14.19 9.48
C GLY A 78 11.03 -14.05 8.91
N LYS A 79 11.19 -13.62 7.68
CA LYS A 79 12.51 -13.39 7.09
C LYS A 79 12.92 -11.94 7.29
N LYS A 80 14.09 -11.71 7.89
CA LYS A 80 14.67 -10.37 7.97
C LYS A 80 14.90 -9.84 6.56
N VAL A 81 14.42 -8.62 6.31
CA VAL A 81 14.60 -7.93 5.03
C VAL A 81 15.25 -6.57 5.24
N GLU A 82 16.05 -6.19 4.27
CA GLU A 82 16.57 -4.84 4.15
C GLU A 82 16.19 -4.36 2.75
N VAL A 83 15.18 -3.50 2.69
CA VAL A 83 14.67 -2.99 1.42
C VAL A 83 15.50 -1.78 1.04
N GLY A 84 16.18 -1.84 -0.09
CA GLY A 84 17.12 -0.79 -0.53
C GLY A 84 16.46 0.29 -1.35
N ASP A 85 15.36 -0.03 -2.04
CA ASP A 85 14.61 0.91 -2.89
C ASP A 85 13.17 0.45 -3.15
N ILE A 86 12.40 1.32 -3.80
CA ILE A 86 10.98 1.06 -4.13
C ILE A 86 10.84 -0.14 -5.08
N HIS A 87 11.81 -0.38 -5.96
CA HIS A 87 11.74 -1.51 -6.88
C HIS A 87 11.87 -2.84 -6.15
N GLN A 88 12.76 -2.93 -5.17
CA GLN A 88 12.86 -4.10 -4.31
C GLN A 88 11.58 -4.28 -3.46
N ALA A 89 10.98 -3.19 -2.95
CA ALA A 89 9.69 -3.27 -2.28
C ALA A 89 8.61 -3.90 -3.19
N GLN A 90 8.55 -3.49 -4.45
CA GLN A 90 7.63 -4.06 -5.45
C GLN A 90 7.91 -5.56 -5.72
N GLN A 91 9.18 -5.97 -5.81
CA GLN A 91 9.55 -7.38 -5.94
C GLN A 91 9.12 -8.21 -4.71
N LEU A 92 9.12 -7.59 -3.53
CA LEU A 92 8.59 -8.16 -2.29
C LEU A 92 7.06 -8.07 -2.19
N ARG A 93 6.39 -7.62 -3.27
CA ARG A 93 4.94 -7.47 -3.38
C ARG A 93 4.37 -6.44 -2.39
N ILE A 94 5.14 -5.39 -2.09
CA ILE A 94 4.70 -4.23 -1.32
C ILE A 94 4.32 -3.14 -2.31
N GLY A 95 3.03 -2.82 -2.37
CA GLY A 95 2.48 -1.71 -3.16
C GLY A 95 2.27 -0.48 -2.28
N THR A 96 2.46 0.71 -2.86
CA THR A 96 2.27 1.97 -2.15
C THR A 96 1.50 2.94 -3.03
N VAL A 97 0.48 3.56 -2.45
CA VAL A 97 -0.16 4.74 -3.02
C VAL A 97 0.28 5.94 -2.18
N PHE A 98 1.11 6.77 -2.77
CA PHE A 98 1.60 7.98 -2.12
C PHE A 98 0.59 9.12 -2.29
N GLN A 99 0.68 10.12 -1.41
CA GLN A 99 -0.12 11.34 -1.47
C GLN A 99 0.18 12.19 -2.73
N GLU A 100 1.39 12.07 -3.30
CA GLU A 100 1.78 12.75 -4.52
C GLU A 100 1.37 11.94 -5.76
N ASN A 101 0.69 12.61 -6.70
CA ASN A 101 0.18 12.01 -7.93
C ASN A 101 1.34 11.57 -8.83
N SER A 102 1.51 10.27 -9.07
CA SER A 102 2.57 9.69 -9.91
C SER A 102 2.15 9.51 -11.37
N LEU A 103 0.95 9.98 -11.73
CA LEU A 103 0.40 9.83 -13.07
C LEU A 103 0.97 10.89 -14.03
N ILE A 104 1.22 10.47 -15.27
CA ILE A 104 1.62 11.36 -16.35
C ILE A 104 0.36 11.92 -17.04
N PRO A 105 0.06 13.22 -16.93
CA PRO A 105 -1.24 13.78 -17.32
C PRO A 105 -1.59 13.62 -18.81
N HIS A 106 -0.59 13.63 -19.70
CA HIS A 106 -0.78 13.53 -21.14
C HIS A 106 -0.89 12.10 -21.66
N MET A 107 -0.56 11.11 -20.85
CA MET A 107 -0.74 9.69 -21.16
C MET A 107 -2.17 9.23 -20.88
N THR A 108 -2.58 8.16 -21.53
CA THR A 108 -3.83 7.48 -21.28
C THR A 108 -3.81 6.73 -19.93
N VAL A 109 -4.96 6.30 -19.47
CA VAL A 109 -5.10 5.45 -18.28
C VAL A 109 -4.26 4.18 -18.44
N ALA A 110 -4.40 3.47 -19.56
CA ALA A 110 -3.65 2.22 -19.78
C ALA A 110 -2.14 2.43 -19.84
N GLU A 111 -1.67 3.51 -20.48
CA GLU A 111 -0.25 3.86 -20.49
C GLU A 111 0.29 4.15 -19.09
N ASN A 112 -0.48 4.83 -18.25
CA ASN A 112 -0.10 5.08 -16.86
C ASN A 112 -0.08 3.81 -16.01
N VAL A 113 -1.08 2.94 -16.15
CA VAL A 113 -1.19 1.68 -15.40
C VAL A 113 -0.01 0.76 -15.70
N PHE A 114 0.41 0.67 -16.96
CA PHE A 114 1.49 -0.22 -17.41
C PHE A 114 2.82 0.49 -17.68
N LEU A 115 2.97 1.73 -17.26
CA LEU A 115 4.21 2.50 -17.44
C LEU A 115 5.43 1.71 -16.92
N THR A 116 6.45 1.58 -17.76
CA THR A 116 7.68 0.78 -17.54
C THR A 116 7.47 -0.74 -17.47
N ARG A 117 6.24 -1.22 -17.66
CA ARG A 117 5.86 -2.64 -17.60
C ARG A 117 4.93 -3.01 -18.76
N GLU A 118 5.12 -2.39 -19.91
CA GLU A 118 4.30 -2.57 -21.10
C GLU A 118 4.22 -4.05 -21.46
N ILE A 119 3.00 -4.52 -21.70
CA ILE A 119 2.77 -5.90 -22.15
C ILE A 119 3.23 -6.03 -23.59
N LYS A 120 4.11 -6.98 -23.85
CA LYS A 120 4.67 -7.23 -25.18
C LYS A 120 4.07 -8.48 -25.81
N ASN A 121 3.87 -8.45 -27.12
CA ASN A 121 3.49 -9.61 -27.91
C ASN A 121 4.72 -10.51 -28.20
N HIS A 122 4.51 -11.62 -28.89
CA HIS A 122 5.57 -12.57 -29.24
C HIS A 122 6.68 -11.97 -30.14
N ALA A 123 6.40 -10.86 -30.83
CA ALA A 123 7.38 -10.15 -31.67
C ALA A 123 8.15 -9.06 -30.86
N GLY A 124 7.91 -8.94 -29.55
CA GLY A 124 8.55 -7.94 -28.69
C GLY A 124 7.96 -6.53 -28.78
N LEU A 125 6.88 -6.34 -29.55
CA LEU A 125 6.17 -5.07 -29.69
C LEU A 125 5.11 -4.92 -28.59
N ILE A 126 4.75 -3.68 -28.24
CA ILE A 126 3.71 -3.39 -27.25
C ILE A 126 2.37 -3.94 -27.75
N ASP A 127 1.73 -4.75 -26.91
CA ASP A 127 0.39 -5.30 -27.14
C ASP A 127 -0.67 -4.38 -26.49
N TRP A 128 -1.05 -3.36 -27.24
CA TRP A 128 -2.04 -2.37 -26.79
C TRP A 128 -3.39 -3.00 -26.43
N ASN A 129 -3.87 -3.94 -27.23
CA ASN A 129 -5.15 -4.59 -27.00
C ASN A 129 -5.16 -5.35 -25.67
N ARG A 130 -4.07 -6.03 -25.38
CA ARG A 130 -3.91 -6.72 -24.09
C ARG A 130 -3.78 -5.76 -22.93
N MET A 131 -3.05 -4.64 -23.08
CA MET A 131 -2.98 -3.60 -22.06
C MET A 131 -4.35 -3.00 -21.74
N TYR A 132 -5.17 -2.70 -22.78
CA TYR A 132 -6.52 -2.18 -22.59
C TYR A 132 -7.42 -3.19 -21.90
N SER A 133 -7.41 -4.45 -22.34
CA SER A 133 -8.23 -5.51 -21.73
C SER A 133 -7.85 -5.78 -20.27
N GLU A 134 -6.56 -5.79 -19.94
CA GLU A 134 -6.08 -5.93 -18.58
C GLU A 134 -6.47 -4.73 -17.70
N CYS A 135 -6.39 -3.50 -18.23
CA CYS A 135 -6.83 -2.31 -17.53
C CYS A 135 -8.32 -2.40 -17.16
N VAL A 136 -9.17 -2.79 -18.12
CA VAL A 136 -10.61 -3.00 -17.88
C VAL A 136 -10.86 -4.15 -16.89
N ARG A 137 -10.09 -5.24 -16.97
CA ARG A 137 -10.18 -6.37 -16.03
C ARG A 137 -9.91 -5.91 -14.59
N TRP A 138 -8.85 -5.16 -14.37
CA TRP A 138 -8.54 -4.60 -13.04
C TRP A 138 -9.63 -3.65 -12.55
N GLY A 139 -10.16 -2.78 -13.43
CA GLY A 139 -11.30 -1.93 -13.08
C GLY A 139 -12.48 -2.75 -12.56
N LYS A 140 -12.89 -3.80 -13.30
CA LYS A 140 -13.98 -4.71 -12.89
C LYS A 140 -13.66 -5.43 -11.56
N GLU A 141 -12.42 -5.86 -11.38
CA GLU A 141 -12.00 -6.54 -10.17
C GLU A 141 -12.10 -5.64 -8.92
N LEU A 142 -11.75 -4.38 -9.07
CA LEU A 142 -11.89 -3.35 -8.04
C LEU A 142 -13.33 -2.82 -7.91
N GLY A 143 -14.20 -3.09 -8.89
CA GLY A 143 -15.59 -2.62 -8.93
C GLY A 143 -15.74 -1.19 -9.41
N VAL A 144 -14.83 -0.74 -10.26
CA VAL A 144 -14.83 0.60 -10.85
C VAL A 144 -14.85 0.54 -12.37
N GLU A 145 -15.49 1.53 -13.00
CA GLU A 145 -15.43 1.70 -14.44
C GLU A 145 -14.24 2.57 -14.84
N LEU A 146 -13.47 2.08 -15.80
CA LEU A 146 -12.31 2.78 -16.35
C LEU A 146 -12.35 2.76 -17.86
N ASP A 147 -12.18 3.92 -18.47
CA ASP A 147 -11.86 4.03 -19.88
C ASP A 147 -10.32 3.99 -20.06
N PRO A 148 -9.76 2.88 -20.58
CA PRO A 148 -8.31 2.75 -20.74
C PRO A 148 -7.72 3.75 -21.75
N HIS A 149 -8.52 4.33 -22.62
CA HIS A 149 -8.12 5.29 -23.65
C HIS A 149 -8.20 6.75 -23.18
N ALA A 150 -8.89 7.03 -22.06
CA ALA A 150 -9.01 8.38 -21.54
C ALA A 150 -7.66 8.95 -21.13
N GLN A 151 -7.38 10.21 -21.47
CA GLN A 151 -6.19 10.90 -20.98
C GLN A 151 -6.36 11.31 -19.52
N VAL A 152 -5.35 11.04 -18.69
CA VAL A 152 -5.40 11.30 -17.25
C VAL A 152 -5.72 12.75 -16.91
N LYS A 153 -5.21 13.73 -17.67
CA LYS A 153 -5.52 15.17 -17.47
C LYS A 153 -7.01 15.54 -17.59
N ARG A 154 -7.84 14.66 -18.18
CA ARG A 154 -9.28 14.88 -18.35
C ARG A 154 -10.11 14.24 -17.22
N LEU A 155 -9.46 13.49 -16.36
CA LEU A 155 -10.08 12.80 -15.24
C LEU A 155 -10.20 13.75 -14.03
N SER A 156 -11.24 13.57 -13.24
CA SER A 156 -11.34 14.20 -11.92
C SER A 156 -10.26 13.69 -10.98
N VAL A 157 -10.00 14.40 -9.89
CA VAL A 157 -9.00 13.98 -8.87
C VAL A 157 -9.30 12.56 -8.36
N ALA A 158 -10.56 12.28 -8.07
CA ALA A 158 -11.00 10.94 -7.62
C ALA A 158 -10.76 9.86 -8.68
N GLN A 159 -11.05 10.15 -9.96
CA GLN A 159 -10.77 9.21 -11.04
C GLN A 159 -9.27 8.98 -11.21
N GLN A 160 -8.44 10.02 -11.07
CA GLN A 160 -6.98 9.87 -11.07
C GLN A 160 -6.51 8.98 -9.92
N GLN A 161 -7.07 9.14 -8.73
CA GLN A 161 -6.77 8.27 -7.60
C GLN A 161 -7.16 6.81 -7.86
N ILE A 162 -8.29 6.57 -8.50
CA ILE A 162 -8.67 5.21 -8.94
C ILE A 162 -7.63 4.65 -9.92
N VAL A 163 -7.12 5.44 -10.85
CA VAL A 163 -6.06 5.01 -11.78
C VAL A 163 -4.77 4.63 -11.02
N GLU A 164 -4.38 5.41 -9.99
CA GLU A 164 -3.23 5.07 -9.12
C GLU A 164 -3.45 3.73 -8.40
N ILE A 165 -4.64 3.52 -7.88
CA ILE A 165 -5.02 2.27 -7.20
C ILE A 165 -4.94 1.10 -8.20
N VAL A 166 -5.50 1.25 -9.40
CA VAL A 166 -5.43 0.21 -10.45
C VAL A 166 -3.99 -0.07 -10.86
N LYS A 167 -3.18 0.98 -11.05
CA LYS A 167 -1.74 0.88 -11.33
C LYS A 167 -1.01 0.07 -10.26
N MET A 168 -1.27 0.34 -9.00
CA MET A 168 -0.69 -0.38 -7.88
C MET A 168 -1.16 -1.85 -7.86
N PHE A 169 -2.46 -2.13 -7.97
CA PHE A 169 -2.99 -3.50 -7.97
C PHE A 169 -2.57 -4.32 -9.20
N SER A 170 -2.31 -3.67 -10.35
CA SER A 170 -1.80 -4.35 -11.53
C SER A 170 -0.40 -4.97 -11.33
N GLN A 171 0.26 -4.67 -10.21
CA GLN A 171 1.55 -5.23 -9.79
C GLN A 171 1.38 -6.44 -8.86
N ASP A 172 0.16 -6.89 -8.61
CA ASP A 172 -0.17 -8.04 -7.76
C ASP A 172 0.44 -7.93 -6.34
N PRO A 173 0.19 -6.82 -5.61
CA PRO A 173 0.72 -6.63 -4.28
C PRO A 173 0.07 -7.59 -3.28
N GLN A 174 0.79 -7.90 -2.20
CA GLN A 174 0.27 -8.62 -1.03
C GLN A 174 0.13 -7.70 0.18
N ILE A 175 0.92 -6.65 0.22
CA ILE A 175 0.88 -5.60 1.23
C ILE A 175 0.66 -4.29 0.50
N VAL A 176 -0.32 -3.52 0.92
CA VAL A 176 -0.66 -2.22 0.34
C VAL A 176 -0.58 -1.15 1.41
N ILE A 177 0.22 -0.13 1.15
CA ILE A 177 0.37 1.04 2.01
C ILE A 177 -0.44 2.20 1.42
N LEU A 178 -1.34 2.75 2.21
CA LEU A 178 -2.15 3.91 1.87
C LEU A 178 -1.84 5.02 2.89
N ASP A 179 -1.14 6.06 2.45
CA ASP A 179 -0.75 7.19 3.29
C ASP A 179 -1.68 8.38 3.04
N GLU A 180 -2.61 8.62 3.99
CA GLU A 180 -3.66 9.65 3.93
C GLU A 180 -4.45 9.70 2.61
N PRO A 181 -4.98 8.56 2.11
CA PRO A 181 -5.53 8.47 0.76
C PRO A 181 -6.83 9.26 0.56
N THR A 182 -7.42 9.78 1.63
CA THR A 182 -8.73 10.47 1.61
C THR A 182 -8.63 11.99 1.68
N SER A 183 -7.42 12.56 1.74
CA SER A 183 -7.19 13.99 2.02
C SER A 183 -7.85 14.95 1.01
N SER A 184 -8.09 14.49 -0.23
CA SER A 184 -8.69 15.26 -1.32
C SER A 184 -10.02 14.69 -1.85
N LEU A 185 -10.61 13.74 -1.14
CA LEU A 185 -11.84 13.05 -1.54
C LEU A 185 -13.07 13.57 -0.82
N SER A 186 -14.21 13.56 -1.52
CA SER A 186 -15.53 13.72 -0.94
C SER A 186 -15.96 12.46 -0.17
N ASP A 187 -16.98 12.57 0.69
CA ASP A 187 -17.47 11.44 1.50
C ASP A 187 -17.90 10.24 0.64
N HIS A 188 -18.56 10.47 -0.49
CA HIS A 188 -18.95 9.41 -1.43
C HIS A 188 -17.72 8.71 -2.05
N GLU A 189 -16.66 9.46 -2.36
CA GLU A 189 -15.43 8.89 -2.93
C GLU A 189 -14.65 8.11 -1.87
N ILE A 190 -14.70 8.54 -0.61
CA ILE A 190 -14.16 7.79 0.54
C ILE A 190 -14.91 6.45 0.69
N ASP A 191 -16.23 6.45 0.56
CA ASP A 191 -17.03 5.22 0.62
C ASP A 191 -16.61 4.23 -0.45
N ASN A 192 -16.46 4.68 -1.69
CA ASN A 192 -15.98 3.85 -2.80
C ASN A 192 -14.57 3.30 -2.54
N LEU A 193 -13.66 4.12 -2.03
CA LEU A 193 -12.31 3.67 -1.67
C LEU A 193 -12.35 2.57 -0.59
N PHE A 194 -13.18 2.73 0.43
CA PHE A 194 -13.33 1.73 1.49
C PHE A 194 -13.93 0.42 0.98
N GLU A 195 -14.88 0.48 0.05
CA GLU A 195 -15.38 -0.73 -0.60
C GLU A 195 -14.29 -1.48 -1.37
N ILE A 196 -13.39 -0.76 -2.08
CA ILE A 196 -12.25 -1.34 -2.77
C ILE A 196 -11.32 -2.02 -1.75
N ILE A 197 -10.95 -1.32 -0.67
CA ILE A 197 -10.08 -1.85 0.38
C ILE A 197 -10.65 -3.14 0.96
N LEU A 198 -11.91 -3.12 1.41
CA LEU A 198 -12.56 -4.27 2.03
C LEU A 198 -12.75 -5.44 1.04
N ARG A 199 -13.00 -5.15 -0.23
CA ARG A 199 -13.09 -6.16 -1.29
C ARG A 199 -11.74 -6.87 -1.50
N MET A 200 -10.66 -6.11 -1.54
CA MET A 200 -9.33 -6.66 -1.76
C MET A 200 -8.75 -7.32 -0.51
N GLN A 201 -9.09 -6.81 0.68
CA GLN A 201 -8.78 -7.46 1.95
C GLN A 201 -9.40 -8.87 2.03
N LYS A 202 -10.66 -9.03 1.62
CA LYS A 202 -11.31 -10.35 1.53
C LYS A 202 -10.63 -11.33 0.57
N LYS A 203 -9.80 -10.84 -0.36
CA LYS A 203 -8.96 -11.64 -1.25
C LYS A 203 -7.58 -11.95 -0.65
N GLY A 204 -7.34 -11.58 0.62
CA GLY A 204 -6.12 -11.87 1.35
C GLY A 204 -5.05 -10.78 1.25
N ILE A 205 -5.36 -9.61 0.70
CA ILE A 205 -4.42 -8.49 0.68
C ILE A 205 -4.40 -7.83 2.06
N THR A 206 -3.21 -7.56 2.55
CA THR A 206 -2.99 -6.84 3.80
C THR A 206 -2.86 -5.35 3.52
N PHE A 207 -3.55 -4.53 4.29
CA PHE A 207 -3.47 -3.08 4.17
C PHE A 207 -2.80 -2.45 5.38
N ILE A 208 -1.96 -1.45 5.14
CA ILE A 208 -1.45 -0.53 6.14
C ILE A 208 -2.05 0.84 5.81
N TYR A 209 -3.03 1.25 6.60
CA TYR A 209 -3.80 2.46 6.38
C TYR A 209 -3.38 3.54 7.37
N ILE A 210 -2.82 4.64 6.85
CA ILE A 210 -2.40 5.78 7.65
C ILE A 210 -3.45 6.87 7.53
N SER A 211 -3.98 7.30 8.68
CA SER A 211 -4.89 8.43 8.76
C SER A 211 -4.78 9.12 10.13
N HIS A 212 -5.13 10.39 10.17
CA HIS A 212 -5.35 11.13 11.42
C HIS A 212 -6.85 11.23 11.75
N ARG A 213 -7.74 10.68 10.92
CA ARG A 213 -9.20 10.73 11.04
C ARG A 213 -9.74 9.47 11.72
N MET A 214 -10.12 9.57 12.99
CA MET A 214 -10.62 8.45 13.78
C MET A 214 -11.87 7.77 13.18
N GLU A 215 -12.72 8.55 12.50
CA GLU A 215 -13.94 8.03 11.88
C GLU A 215 -13.65 7.04 10.75
N GLU A 216 -12.60 7.29 9.95
CA GLU A 216 -12.16 6.39 8.89
C GLU A 216 -11.68 5.06 9.48
N ILE A 217 -10.87 5.13 10.53
CA ILE A 217 -10.31 3.95 11.18
C ILE A 217 -11.40 3.06 11.78
N LYS A 218 -12.42 3.65 12.40
CA LYS A 218 -13.57 2.88 12.91
C LYS A 218 -14.36 2.16 11.81
N ARG A 219 -14.30 2.64 10.58
CA ARG A 219 -15.04 2.08 9.46
C ARG A 219 -14.31 0.91 8.80
N ILE A 220 -12.98 0.93 8.73
CA ILE A 220 -12.21 -0.05 7.96
C ILE A 220 -11.19 -0.85 8.78
N GLY A 221 -10.77 -0.35 9.96
CA GLY A 221 -9.72 -0.98 10.75
C GLY A 221 -10.16 -2.30 11.36
N ASN A 222 -9.31 -3.33 11.25
CA ASN A 222 -9.42 -4.59 11.98
C ASN A 222 -8.53 -4.54 13.23
N SER A 223 -7.43 -3.79 13.16
CA SER A 223 -6.43 -3.61 14.24
C SER A 223 -5.73 -2.26 14.10
N GLY A 224 -5.17 -1.77 15.20
CA GLY A 224 -4.46 -0.50 15.25
C GLY A 224 -3.66 -0.33 16.54
#